data_cf1b79083cd4dc68d4f7e76743004725
#
_entry.id   cf1b79083cd4dc68d4f7e76743004725
#
_cell.length_a   1.000
_cell.length_b   1.000
_cell.length_c   1.000
_cell.angle_alpha   90.00
_cell.angle_beta   90.00
_cell.angle_gamma   90.00
#
_symmetry.space_group_name_H-M   'P 1'
#
loop_
_entity.id
_entity.type
_entity.pdbx_description
1 polymer ?
#
loop_
_entity_poly.entity_id
_entity_poly.type
_entity_poly.pdbx_seq_one_letter_code
_entity_poly.pdbx_strand_id
1 'polypeptide(L)'
;YEDVVSEVRDFLSHATSKLTNLGIEPSRLVVDPGIGFGKKLEHNLELLSSGRDIMPNKEMSLMWGVSRKSMFGDLLGRKKSNERLAGTLGIAARSPEKGVDIVRVHDVAEHKDLFSAMKSLR
;
A
#
# COMPACT_ATOMS: atom_id res chain seq x y z
N TYR A 1 -17.62 5.05 0.29
CA TYR A 1 -16.76 5.95 -0.52
C TYR A 1 -17.38 6.19 -1.88
N GLU A 2 -17.47 7.44 -2.29
CA GLU A 2 -17.87 7.80 -3.66
C GLU A 2 -16.63 7.89 -4.57
N ASP A 3 -15.56 8.50 -4.06
CA ASP A 3 -14.24 8.57 -4.72
C ASP A 3 -13.18 8.27 -3.67
N VAL A 4 -12.83 7.01 -3.54
CA VAL A 4 -11.93 6.54 -2.49
C VAL A 4 -10.53 7.17 -2.58
N VAL A 5 -10.01 7.36 -3.79
CA VAL A 5 -8.68 7.95 -3.99
C VAL A 5 -8.66 9.39 -3.51
N SER A 6 -9.65 10.18 -3.90
CA SER A 6 -9.77 11.58 -3.49
C SER A 6 -9.98 11.71 -1.98
N GLU A 7 -10.85 10.90 -1.42
CA GLU A 7 -11.16 10.93 0.02
C GLU A 7 -9.96 10.52 0.88
N VAL A 8 -9.21 9.51 0.46
CA VAL A 8 -7.99 9.10 1.18
C VAL A 8 -6.89 10.16 1.04
N ARG A 9 -6.73 10.72 -0.15
CA ARG A 9 -5.77 11.82 -0.38
C ARG A 9 -6.08 13.01 0.54
N ASP A 10 -7.33 13.41 0.62
CA ASP A 10 -7.75 14.53 1.46
C ASP A 10 -7.52 14.25 2.95
N PHE A 11 -7.85 13.04 3.39
CA PHE A 11 -7.61 12.61 4.76
C PHE A 11 -6.11 12.65 5.09
N LEU A 12 -5.27 12.11 4.23
CA LEU A 12 -3.81 12.10 4.43
C LEU A 12 -3.24 13.51 4.40
N SER A 13 -3.72 14.37 3.49
CA SER A 13 -3.29 15.76 3.41
C SER A 13 -3.59 16.51 4.70
N HIS A 14 -4.79 16.31 5.23
CA HIS A 14 -5.20 16.94 6.48
C HIS A 14 -4.39 16.43 7.68
N ALA A 15 -4.25 15.11 7.79
CA ALA A 15 -3.51 14.49 8.89
C ALA A 15 -2.02 14.88 8.89
N THR A 16 -1.38 14.84 7.72
CA THR A 16 0.05 15.17 7.59
C THR A 16 0.31 16.65 7.77
N SER A 17 -0.62 17.53 7.36
CA SER A 17 -0.49 18.98 7.58
C SER A 17 -0.40 19.33 9.07
N LYS A 18 -1.17 18.65 9.91
CA LYS A 18 -1.10 18.83 11.36
C LYS A 18 0.29 18.54 11.90
N LEU A 19 0.91 17.46 11.39
CA LEU A 19 2.24 17.04 11.84
C LEU A 19 3.34 17.98 11.33
N THR A 20 3.28 18.38 10.07
CA THR A 20 4.28 19.31 9.52
C THR A 20 4.18 20.68 10.15
N ASN A 21 2.98 21.15 10.49
CA ASN A 21 2.79 22.41 11.21
C ASN A 21 3.37 22.36 12.63
N LEU A 22 3.53 21.17 13.21
CA LEU A 22 4.19 20.98 14.50
C LEU A 22 5.72 20.90 14.37
N GLY A 23 6.26 21.02 13.15
CA GLY A 23 7.70 21.01 12.90
C GLY A 23 8.28 19.68 12.49
N ILE A 24 7.43 18.67 12.19
CA ILE A 24 7.93 17.38 11.70
C ILE A 24 8.21 17.50 10.20
N GLU A 25 9.43 17.17 9.80
CA GLU A 25 9.83 17.19 8.39
C GLU A 25 9.05 16.18 7.58
N PRO A 26 8.54 16.53 6.38
CA PRO A 26 7.82 15.59 5.53
C PRO A 26 8.58 14.29 5.24
N SER A 27 9.91 14.36 5.08
CA SER A 27 10.75 13.18 4.82
C SER A 27 10.76 12.16 5.97
N ARG A 28 10.25 12.54 7.15
CA ARG A 28 10.12 11.65 8.30
C ARG A 28 8.75 10.98 8.38
N LEU A 29 7.84 11.30 7.47
CA LEU A 29 6.49 10.76 7.48
C LEU A 29 6.36 9.63 6.47
N VAL A 30 5.66 8.58 6.90
CA VAL A 30 5.27 7.46 6.05
C VAL A 30 3.75 7.44 6.03
N VAL A 31 3.17 7.42 4.83
CA VAL A 31 1.72 7.35 4.67
C VAL A 31 1.30 5.98 4.13
N ASP A 32 0.11 5.55 4.53
CA ASP A 32 -0.45 4.24 4.23
C ASP A 32 -1.91 4.47 3.79
N PRO A 33 -2.35 3.91 2.66
CA PRO A 33 -3.70 4.12 2.17
C PRO A 33 -4.79 3.46 3.00
N GLY A 34 -4.43 2.60 3.97
CA GLY A 34 -5.42 1.95 4.83
C GLY A 34 -6.19 0.82 4.14
N ILE A 35 -5.50 0.02 3.34
CA ILE A 35 -6.10 -1.14 2.66
C ILE A 35 -6.78 -2.05 3.68
N GLY A 36 -8.04 -2.40 3.43
CA GLY A 36 -8.81 -3.30 4.28
C GLY A 36 -9.56 -2.64 5.43
N PHE A 37 -9.35 -1.35 5.68
CA PHE A 37 -10.02 -0.63 6.76
C PHE A 37 -11.28 0.07 6.24
N GLY A 38 -12.46 -0.52 6.53
CA GLY A 38 -13.73 0.06 6.12
C GLY A 38 -13.92 0.20 4.62
N LYS A 39 -13.27 -0.66 3.83
CA LYS A 39 -13.24 -0.57 2.38
C LYS A 39 -13.68 -1.88 1.73
N LYS A 40 -14.40 -1.77 0.62
CA LYS A 40 -14.73 -2.91 -0.23
C LYS A 40 -13.54 -3.26 -1.12
N LEU A 41 -13.57 -4.45 -1.73
CA LEU A 41 -12.52 -4.90 -2.65
C LEU A 41 -12.22 -3.86 -3.74
N GLU A 42 -13.24 -3.33 -4.36
CA GLU A 42 -13.10 -2.32 -5.43
C GLU A 42 -12.35 -1.07 -4.96
N HIS A 43 -12.60 -0.62 -3.72
CA HIS A 43 -11.91 0.53 -3.13
C HIS A 43 -10.43 0.22 -2.90
N ASN A 44 -10.13 -0.98 -2.40
CA ASN A 44 -8.75 -1.41 -2.16
C ASN A 44 -7.95 -1.48 -3.47
N LEU A 45 -8.55 -2.06 -4.51
CA LEU A 45 -7.89 -2.18 -5.82
C LEU A 45 -7.66 -0.81 -6.46
N GLU A 46 -8.61 0.10 -6.32
CA GLU A 46 -8.48 1.46 -6.84
C GLU A 46 -7.35 2.23 -6.15
N LEU A 47 -7.26 2.12 -4.82
CA LEU A 47 -6.18 2.74 -4.06
C LEU A 47 -4.81 2.18 -4.44
N LEU A 48 -4.69 0.86 -4.56
CA LEU A 48 -3.44 0.23 -4.97
C LEU A 48 -3.05 0.65 -6.39
N SER A 49 -4.03 0.72 -7.30
CA SER A 49 -3.79 1.16 -8.68
C SER A 49 -3.33 2.60 -8.75
N SER A 50 -3.80 3.45 -7.84
CA SER A 50 -3.43 4.87 -7.81
C SER A 50 -1.97 5.11 -7.38
N GLY A 51 -1.37 4.17 -6.66
CA GLY A 51 0.02 4.29 -6.23
C GLY A 51 0.29 5.60 -5.49
N ARG A 52 1.27 6.35 -5.94
CA ARG A 52 1.67 7.62 -5.30
C ARG A 52 0.66 8.77 -5.51
N ASP A 53 -0.39 8.60 -6.28
CA ASP A 53 -1.36 9.68 -6.52
C ASP A 53 -2.07 10.14 -5.23
N ILE A 54 -2.06 9.32 -4.17
CA ILE A 54 -2.62 9.68 -2.86
C ILE A 54 -1.67 10.52 -2.00
N MET A 55 -0.41 10.68 -2.44
CA MET A 55 0.61 11.32 -1.62
C MET A 55 0.38 12.82 -1.49
N PRO A 56 0.32 13.35 -0.24
CA PRO A 56 0.21 14.80 -0.03
C PRO A 56 1.48 15.56 -0.42
N ASN A 57 2.62 14.89 -0.34
CA ASN A 57 3.93 15.50 -0.57
C ASN A 57 4.88 14.43 -1.07
N LYS A 58 5.63 14.73 -2.14
CA LYS A 58 6.57 13.79 -2.77
C LYS A 58 7.75 13.40 -1.87
N GLU A 59 8.03 14.16 -0.81
CA GLU A 59 9.12 13.85 0.13
C GLU A 59 8.72 12.79 1.15
N MET A 60 7.43 12.54 1.33
CA MET A 60 6.93 11.48 2.21
C MET A 60 7.12 10.11 1.58
N SER A 61 7.23 9.09 2.41
CA SER A 61 7.30 7.70 1.95
C SER A 61 5.90 7.08 1.90
N LEU A 62 5.70 6.20 0.91
CA LEU A 62 4.46 5.45 0.75
C LEU A 62 4.68 4.01 1.20
N MET A 63 3.83 3.52 2.08
CA MET A 63 3.84 2.14 2.54
C MET A 63 2.57 1.42 2.11
N TRP A 64 2.73 0.17 1.66
CA TRP A 64 1.62 -0.75 1.45
C TRP A 64 1.64 -1.87 2.49
N GLY A 65 0.51 -2.07 3.13
CA GLY A 65 0.32 -3.15 4.11
C GLY A 65 -0.82 -4.06 3.68
N VAL A 66 -0.63 -4.85 2.63
CA VAL A 66 -1.66 -5.74 2.08
C VAL A 66 -1.53 -7.19 2.54
N SER A 67 -0.40 -7.53 3.18
CA SER A 67 -0.02 -8.92 3.46
C SER A 67 -1.14 -9.72 4.12
N ARG A 68 -1.55 -10.80 3.47
CA ARG A 68 -2.55 -11.76 3.93
C ARG A 68 -3.93 -11.17 4.25
N LYS A 69 -4.22 -9.96 3.79
CA LYS A 69 -5.49 -9.29 4.11
C LYS A 69 -6.69 -9.96 3.43
N SER A 70 -7.87 -9.72 3.99
CA SER A 70 -9.12 -10.33 3.54
C SER A 70 -9.48 -10.03 2.08
N MET A 71 -8.90 -8.98 1.49
CA MET A 71 -9.13 -8.70 0.06
C MET A 71 -8.76 -9.89 -0.83
N PHE A 72 -7.79 -10.72 -0.43
CA PHE A 72 -7.42 -11.91 -1.20
C PHE A 72 -8.45 -13.03 -1.08
N GLY A 73 -9.27 -13.01 -0.02
CA GLY A 73 -10.45 -13.85 0.07
C GLY A 73 -11.49 -13.45 -0.96
N ASP A 74 -11.75 -12.15 -1.08
CA ASP A 74 -12.72 -11.63 -2.03
C ASP A 74 -12.23 -11.74 -3.48
N LEU A 75 -10.95 -11.45 -3.71
CA LEU A 75 -10.36 -11.42 -5.04
C LEU A 75 -10.09 -12.82 -5.61
N LEU A 76 -9.58 -13.72 -4.78
CA LEU A 76 -9.03 -15.01 -5.22
C LEU A 76 -9.74 -16.23 -4.59
N GLY A 77 -10.70 -16.01 -3.71
CA GLY A 77 -11.36 -17.11 -3.00
C GLY A 77 -10.52 -17.75 -1.90
N ARG A 78 -9.45 -17.09 -1.46
CA ARG A 78 -8.55 -17.61 -0.42
C ARG A 78 -9.01 -17.17 0.96
N LYS A 79 -9.87 -17.97 1.59
CA LYS A 79 -10.52 -17.63 2.86
C LYS A 79 -9.56 -17.61 4.05
N LYS A 80 -8.55 -18.50 4.04
CA LYS A 80 -7.58 -18.60 5.14
C LYS A 80 -6.39 -17.70 4.88
N SER A 81 -5.93 -16.99 5.92
CA SER A 81 -4.81 -16.04 5.78
C SER A 81 -3.52 -16.70 5.31
N ASN A 82 -3.29 -17.96 5.72
CA ASN A 82 -2.09 -18.71 5.32
C ASN A 82 -2.12 -19.22 3.86
N GLU A 83 -3.22 -18.98 3.14
CA GLU A 83 -3.36 -19.34 1.73
C GLU A 83 -3.18 -18.13 0.81
N ARG A 84 -2.78 -16.98 1.35
CA ARG A 84 -2.78 -15.69 0.64
C ARG A 84 -1.39 -15.21 0.24
N LEU A 85 -0.38 -16.08 0.29
CA LEU A 85 1.01 -15.69 -0.04
C LEU A 85 1.14 -15.30 -1.51
N ALA A 86 0.65 -16.11 -2.43
CA ALA A 86 0.78 -15.84 -3.87
C ALA A 86 0.12 -14.51 -4.24
N GLY A 87 -1.10 -14.26 -3.74
CA GLY A 87 -1.79 -12.99 -3.97
C GLY A 87 -1.02 -11.81 -3.38
N THR A 88 -0.52 -11.95 -2.15
CA THR A 88 0.29 -10.93 -1.50
C THR A 88 1.53 -10.59 -2.33
N LEU A 89 2.26 -11.60 -2.79
CA LEU A 89 3.44 -11.41 -3.64
C LEU A 89 3.08 -10.76 -4.98
N GLY A 90 1.95 -11.15 -5.57
CA GLY A 90 1.49 -10.56 -6.83
C GLY A 90 1.27 -9.06 -6.74
N ILE A 91 0.66 -8.59 -5.66
CA ILE A 91 0.49 -7.15 -5.43
C ILE A 91 1.84 -6.50 -5.14
N ALA A 92 2.66 -7.13 -4.29
CA ALA A 92 3.99 -6.59 -3.95
C ALA A 92 4.87 -6.41 -5.18
N ALA A 93 4.77 -7.31 -6.17
CA ALA A 93 5.53 -7.21 -7.41
C ALA A 93 5.24 -5.93 -8.19
N ARG A 94 4.05 -5.34 -8.01
CA ARG A 94 3.68 -4.09 -8.67
C ARG A 94 4.09 -2.84 -7.87
N SER A 95 4.57 -3.01 -6.64
CA SER A 95 4.89 -1.89 -5.77
C SER A 95 5.98 -0.94 -6.31
N PRO A 96 7.07 -1.41 -6.93
CA PRO A 96 8.08 -0.48 -7.45
C PRO A 96 7.52 0.47 -8.52
N GLU A 97 6.76 -0.04 -9.48
CA GLU A 97 6.19 0.79 -10.55
C GLU A 97 5.12 1.77 -10.03
N LYS A 98 4.50 1.46 -8.89
CA LYS A 98 3.51 2.32 -8.25
C LYS A 98 4.14 3.36 -7.32
N GLY A 99 5.47 3.38 -7.21
CA GLY A 99 6.19 4.35 -6.39
C GLY A 99 6.11 4.08 -4.90
N VAL A 100 5.93 2.83 -4.51
CA VAL A 100 5.87 2.41 -3.10
C VAL A 100 7.28 2.26 -2.55
N ASP A 101 7.53 2.84 -1.38
CA ASP A 101 8.85 2.81 -0.74
C ASP A 101 9.00 1.65 0.23
N ILE A 102 7.91 1.25 0.88
CA ILE A 102 7.94 0.25 1.96
C ILE A 102 6.77 -0.71 1.78
N VAL A 103 7.03 -2.01 1.91
CA VAL A 103 5.96 -3.01 2.03
C VAL A 103 6.05 -3.65 3.40
N ARG A 104 4.94 -3.65 4.14
CA ARG A 104 4.83 -4.31 5.44
C ARG A 104 4.24 -5.69 5.24
N VAL A 105 5.01 -6.72 5.58
CA VAL A 105 4.68 -8.10 5.22
C VAL A 105 4.92 -9.07 6.36
N HIS A 106 4.22 -10.21 6.32
CA HIS A 106 4.49 -11.34 7.22
C HIS A 106 5.65 -12.19 6.69
N ASP A 107 5.68 -12.40 5.38
CA ASP A 107 6.60 -13.35 4.73
C ASP A 107 7.81 -12.60 4.16
N VAL A 108 8.71 -12.19 5.06
CA VAL A 108 9.84 -11.31 4.71
C VAL A 108 10.81 -11.99 3.73
N ALA A 109 11.18 -13.25 3.98
CA ALA A 109 12.11 -13.97 3.11
C ALA A 109 11.59 -14.08 1.68
N GLU A 110 10.31 -14.42 1.53
CA GLU A 110 9.66 -14.56 0.22
C GLU A 110 9.62 -13.23 -0.54
N HIS A 111 9.35 -12.13 0.17
CA HIS A 111 9.37 -10.79 -0.44
C HIS A 111 10.77 -10.35 -0.83
N LYS A 112 11.77 -10.65 0.00
CA LYS A 112 13.17 -10.37 -0.32
C LYS A 112 13.57 -11.09 -1.60
N ASP A 113 13.23 -12.36 -1.71
CA ASP A 113 13.53 -13.16 -2.90
C ASP A 113 12.79 -12.64 -4.12
N LEU A 114 11.52 -12.24 -3.97
CA LEU A 114 10.74 -11.64 -5.05
C LEU A 114 11.44 -10.42 -5.62
N PHE A 115 11.80 -9.46 -4.77
CA PHE A 115 12.42 -8.22 -5.24
C PHE A 115 13.83 -8.45 -5.79
N SER A 116 14.59 -9.39 -5.21
CA SER A 116 15.90 -9.76 -5.73
C SER A 116 15.80 -10.38 -7.13
N ALA A 117 14.83 -11.27 -7.32
CA ALA A 117 14.57 -11.88 -8.62
C ALA A 117 14.15 -10.83 -9.66
N MET A 118 13.27 -9.91 -9.28
CA MET A 118 12.83 -8.83 -10.16
C MET A 118 14.00 -7.95 -10.60
N LYS A 119 14.91 -7.62 -9.69
CA LYS A 119 16.09 -6.79 -10.00
C LYS A 119 17.09 -7.48 -10.92
N SER A 120 17.06 -8.80 -11.01
CA SER A 120 17.96 -9.55 -11.89
C SER A 120 17.64 -9.37 -13.37
N LEU A 121 16.43 -8.92 -13.67
CA LEU A 121 15.96 -8.66 -15.03
C LEU A 121 16.19 -7.19 -15.42
N ARG A 122 16.49 -6.96 -16.66
CA ARG A 122 16.70 -5.62 -17.22
C ARG A 122 15.58 -5.22 -18.15
#